data_d41ef7da3e48729263d85441dec54e53
#
_entry.id   d41ef7da3e48729263d85441dec54e53
#
_cell.length_a   1.000
_cell.length_b   1.000
_cell.length_c   1.000
_cell.angle_alpha   90.00
_cell.angle_beta   90.00
_cell.angle_gamma   90.00
#
_symmetry.space_group_name_H-M   'P 1'
#
loop_
_entity.id
_entity.type
_entity.pdbx_description
1 polymer ?
#
loop_
_entity_poly.entity_id
_entity_poly.type
_entity_poly.pdbx_seq_one_letter_code
_entity_poly.pdbx_strand_id
1 'polypeptide(L)'
;MDRIKELISKMTLEEKASLCSGADNWHTKEIKRLNIPSVMMVDGPHGLRKQEGETDHLGLNESVKAVCFPAACATASSFDVDLMERMGETLGAECQAENVSILLGPAVNIKRSPLCGRNFEYLSEDPYLAGRMASAYIR
;
A
#
# COMPACT_ATOMS: atom_id res chain seq x y z
N MET A 1 8.80 -21.00 -1.26
CA MET A 1 7.63 -21.40 -0.41
C MET A 1 8.07 -22.10 0.88
N ASP A 2 9.12 -22.90 0.86
CA ASP A 2 9.55 -23.64 2.07
C ASP A 2 10.10 -22.76 3.19
N ARG A 3 10.86 -21.72 2.87
CA ARG A 3 11.42 -20.78 3.88
C ARG A 3 10.35 -20.07 4.70
N ILE A 4 9.24 -19.66 4.08
CA ILE A 4 8.13 -18.98 4.80
C ILE A 4 7.44 -19.96 5.74
N LYS A 5 7.15 -21.18 5.27
CA LYS A 5 6.55 -22.23 6.11
C LYS A 5 7.45 -22.60 7.27
N GLU A 6 8.75 -22.68 7.04
CA GLU A 6 9.74 -22.93 8.09
C GLU A 6 9.75 -21.82 9.14
N LEU A 7 9.74 -20.54 8.73
CA LEU A 7 9.64 -19.41 9.65
C LEU A 7 8.36 -19.48 10.48
N ILE A 8 7.22 -19.69 9.84
CA ILE A 8 5.91 -19.80 10.51
C ILE A 8 5.91 -20.96 11.52
N SER A 9 6.54 -22.08 11.21
CA SER A 9 6.62 -23.24 12.15
C SER A 9 7.43 -22.94 13.39
N LYS A 10 8.40 -22.03 13.31
CA LYS A 10 9.26 -21.60 14.43
C LYS A 10 8.62 -20.52 15.30
N MET A 11 7.55 -19.86 14.83
CA MET A 11 6.87 -18.78 15.55
C MET A 11 5.94 -19.33 16.62
N THR A 12 5.91 -18.65 17.78
CA THR A 12 4.87 -18.88 18.78
C THR A 12 3.52 -18.29 18.32
N LEU A 13 2.44 -18.63 19.01
CA LEU A 13 1.13 -18.07 18.72
C LEU A 13 1.10 -16.55 18.94
N GLU A 14 1.73 -16.09 20.01
CA GLU A 14 1.86 -14.67 20.37
C GLU A 14 2.63 -13.89 19.28
N GLU A 15 3.72 -14.46 18.77
CA GLU A 15 4.50 -13.86 17.70
C GLU A 15 3.68 -13.76 16.41
N LYS A 16 2.93 -14.80 16.04
CA LYS A 16 2.02 -14.78 14.88
C LYS A 16 0.94 -13.71 15.04
N ALA A 17 0.30 -13.66 16.23
CA ALA A 17 -0.71 -12.65 16.53
C ALA A 17 -0.11 -11.23 16.50
N SER A 18 1.12 -11.06 16.98
CA SER A 18 1.78 -9.76 17.01
C SER A 18 2.03 -9.17 15.61
N LEU A 19 2.29 -10.02 14.60
CA LEU A 19 2.45 -9.57 13.21
C LEU A 19 1.13 -9.12 12.56
N CYS A 20 -0.01 -9.46 13.15
CA CYS A 20 -1.32 -8.98 12.71
C CYS A 20 -1.69 -7.60 13.29
N SER A 21 -0.82 -7.02 14.12
CA SER A 21 -0.98 -5.67 14.68
C SER A 21 0.29 -4.85 14.49
N GLY A 22 0.14 -3.52 14.37
CA GLY A 22 1.29 -2.62 14.25
C GLY A 22 2.13 -2.54 15.53
N ALA A 23 3.37 -2.11 15.38
CA ALA A 23 4.20 -1.61 16.47
C ALA A 23 3.77 -0.18 16.84
N ASP A 24 3.45 0.58 15.81
CA ASP A 24 2.87 1.93 15.85
C ASP A 24 1.90 2.10 14.67
N ASN A 25 1.61 3.35 14.27
CA ASN A 25 0.67 3.66 13.18
C ASN A 25 1.15 3.16 11.80
N TRP A 26 2.48 3.06 11.63
CA TRP A 26 3.09 2.87 10.31
C TRP A 26 4.09 1.72 10.24
N HIS A 27 4.40 1.06 11.37
CA HIS A 27 5.38 -0.01 11.39
C HIS A 27 4.80 -1.35 11.83
N THR A 28 5.27 -2.42 11.21
CA THR A 28 5.04 -3.78 11.71
C THR A 28 5.90 -4.05 12.93
N LYS A 29 5.49 -5.01 13.75
CA LYS A 29 6.35 -5.49 14.86
C LYS A 29 7.50 -6.32 14.33
N GLU A 30 8.68 -6.16 14.94
CA GLU A 30 9.82 -7.02 14.69
C GLU A 30 9.75 -8.32 15.52
N ILE A 31 10.38 -9.39 15.02
CA ILE A 31 10.64 -10.61 15.79
C ILE A 31 12.13 -10.90 15.70
N LYS A 32 12.90 -10.28 16.62
CA LYS A 32 14.39 -10.35 16.62
C LYS A 32 14.91 -11.76 16.59
N ARG A 33 14.30 -12.66 17.36
CA ARG A 33 14.69 -14.08 17.49
C ARG A 33 14.69 -14.82 16.14
N LEU A 34 13.83 -14.39 15.20
CA LEU A 34 13.68 -14.99 13.88
C LEU A 34 14.24 -14.11 12.76
N ASN A 35 14.92 -13.01 13.08
CA ASN A 35 15.40 -12.02 12.14
C ASN A 35 14.28 -11.48 11.20
N ILE A 36 13.09 -11.30 11.75
CA ILE A 36 11.98 -10.63 11.05
C ILE A 36 12.04 -9.15 11.44
N PRO A 37 12.39 -8.26 10.51
CA PRO A 37 12.49 -6.83 10.81
C PRO A 37 11.12 -6.17 10.95
N SER A 38 11.07 -5.04 11.64
CA SER A 38 10.00 -4.07 11.47
C SER A 38 10.12 -3.43 10.09
N VAL A 39 9.01 -3.28 9.41
CA VAL A 39 8.94 -2.61 8.10
C VAL A 39 7.93 -1.48 8.13
N MET A 40 8.25 -0.39 7.41
CA MET A 40 7.38 0.76 7.30
C MET A 40 6.32 0.52 6.22
N MET A 41 5.07 0.81 6.58
CA MET A 41 3.90 0.80 5.68
C MET A 41 3.33 2.21 5.68
N VAL A 42 3.02 2.75 4.51
CA VAL A 42 2.40 4.09 4.42
C VAL A 42 1.25 4.10 3.44
N ASP A 43 0.36 5.04 3.66
CA ASP A 43 -0.74 5.34 2.75
C ASP A 43 -0.25 6.00 1.47
N GLY A 44 -1.03 5.93 0.39
CA GLY A 44 -0.74 6.67 -0.82
C GLY A 44 -1.01 5.96 -2.14
N PRO A 45 -2.26 5.53 -2.41
CA PRO A 45 -2.60 4.91 -3.70
C PRO A 45 -2.46 5.87 -4.89
N HIS A 46 -2.41 7.18 -4.65
CA HIS A 46 -2.30 8.25 -5.66
C HIS A 46 -1.08 9.16 -5.42
N GLY A 47 -0.11 8.71 -4.66
CA GLY A 47 1.08 9.43 -4.27
C GLY A 47 1.50 9.07 -2.86
N LEU A 48 2.80 8.96 -2.64
CA LEU A 48 3.35 8.59 -1.33
C LEU A 48 2.92 9.60 -0.27
N ARG A 49 2.32 9.12 0.82
CA ARG A 49 1.87 9.94 1.94
C ARG A 49 2.56 9.55 3.24
N LYS A 50 3.87 9.74 3.28
CA LYS A 50 4.68 9.53 4.46
C LYS A 50 4.70 10.80 5.31
N GLN A 51 4.28 10.72 6.58
CA GLN A 51 4.37 11.84 7.51
C GLN A 51 5.80 12.07 7.97
N GLU A 52 6.17 13.33 8.17
CA GLU A 52 7.44 13.73 8.79
C GLU A 52 7.26 13.87 10.32
N GLY A 53 8.23 13.34 11.09
CA GLY A 53 8.23 13.47 12.55
C GLY A 53 7.21 12.59 13.27
N GLU A 54 6.54 13.13 14.29
CA GLU A 54 5.51 12.39 15.02
C GLU A 54 4.28 12.17 14.17
N THR A 55 3.86 10.92 14.10
CA THR A 55 2.71 10.52 13.29
C THR A 55 1.40 10.74 14.04
N ASP A 56 0.39 11.20 13.34
CA ASP A 56 -0.98 11.30 13.84
C ASP A 56 -1.94 10.37 13.08
N HIS A 57 -3.07 10.03 13.71
CA HIS A 57 -4.10 9.20 13.08
C HIS A 57 -4.97 9.94 12.05
N LEU A 58 -4.91 11.26 12.05
CA LEU A 58 -5.77 12.10 11.20
C LEU A 58 -5.08 12.54 9.92
N GLY A 59 -3.75 12.36 9.84
CA GLY A 59 -2.94 12.79 8.71
C GLY A 59 -2.88 14.32 8.58
N LEU A 60 -2.89 15.02 9.69
CA LEU A 60 -2.82 16.49 9.74
C LEU A 60 -1.37 17.00 9.76
N ASN A 61 -0.42 16.16 10.19
CA ASN A 61 0.98 16.51 10.18
C ASN A 61 1.53 16.59 8.75
N GLU A 62 2.60 17.38 8.61
CA GLU A 62 3.29 17.51 7.32
C GLU A 62 3.77 16.16 6.79
N SER A 63 3.71 16.00 5.49
CA SER A 63 4.16 14.81 4.78
C SER A 63 5.36 15.17 3.90
N VAL A 64 6.21 14.17 3.63
CA VAL A 64 7.29 14.32 2.64
C VAL A 64 6.71 14.77 1.31
N LYS A 65 7.50 15.55 0.56
CA LYS A 65 7.12 15.98 -0.79
C LYS A 65 7.17 14.78 -1.73
N ALA A 66 6.06 14.51 -2.38
CA ALA A 66 5.91 13.41 -3.33
C ALA A 66 5.03 13.83 -4.51
N VAL A 67 5.03 13.04 -5.58
CA VAL A 67 4.17 13.29 -6.74
C VAL A 67 2.70 13.03 -6.35
N CYS A 68 1.82 13.96 -6.68
CA CYS A 68 0.38 13.79 -6.58
C CYS A 68 -0.16 13.29 -7.92
N PHE A 69 -0.42 11.99 -8.01
CA PHE A 69 -1.03 11.38 -9.20
C PHE A 69 -2.54 11.62 -9.23
N PRO A 70 -3.18 11.55 -10.41
CA PRO A 70 -4.63 11.61 -10.51
C PRO A 70 -5.30 10.48 -9.72
N ALA A 71 -6.51 10.73 -9.23
CA ALA A 71 -7.30 9.72 -8.51
C ALA A 71 -7.55 8.46 -9.38
N ALA A 72 -7.76 7.31 -8.75
CA ALA A 72 -7.92 6.03 -9.44
C ALA A 72 -9.04 6.03 -10.49
N CYS A 73 -10.14 6.73 -10.24
CA CYS A 73 -11.22 6.87 -11.22
C CYS A 73 -10.75 7.59 -12.52
N ALA A 74 -9.82 8.53 -12.41
CA ALA A 74 -9.27 9.23 -13.57
C ALA A 74 -8.24 8.36 -14.30
N THR A 75 -7.30 7.75 -13.56
CA THR A 75 -6.28 6.88 -14.16
C THR A 75 -6.89 5.65 -14.82
N ALA A 76 -7.88 5.02 -14.21
CA ALA A 76 -8.58 3.87 -14.79
C ALA A 76 -9.41 4.23 -16.03
N SER A 77 -9.90 5.46 -16.15
CA SER A 77 -10.62 5.95 -17.33
C SER A 77 -9.74 6.09 -18.57
N SER A 78 -8.42 6.02 -18.42
CA SER A 78 -7.50 5.94 -19.56
C SER A 78 -7.56 4.60 -20.27
N PHE A 79 -7.95 3.52 -19.58
CA PHE A 79 -7.82 2.12 -20.05
C PHE A 79 -6.39 1.73 -20.46
N ASP A 80 -5.40 2.51 -20.03
CA ASP A 80 -3.99 2.37 -20.40
C ASP A 80 -3.21 1.61 -19.30
N VAL A 81 -2.95 0.34 -19.58
CA VAL A 81 -2.24 -0.56 -18.65
C VAL A 81 -0.76 -0.16 -18.52
N ASP A 82 -0.14 0.31 -19.60
CA ASP A 82 1.27 0.72 -19.60
C ASP A 82 1.45 2.03 -18.81
N LEU A 83 0.46 2.91 -18.84
CA LEU A 83 0.44 4.10 -17.98
C LEU A 83 0.40 3.71 -16.50
N MET A 84 -0.41 2.72 -16.14
CA MET A 84 -0.49 2.23 -14.75
C MET A 84 0.81 1.59 -14.28
N GLU A 85 1.50 0.85 -15.13
CA GLU A 85 2.80 0.27 -14.82
C GLU A 85 3.85 1.37 -14.55
N ARG A 86 3.95 2.37 -15.43
CA ARG A 86 4.85 3.54 -15.22
C ARG A 86 4.53 4.32 -13.94
N MET A 87 3.24 4.45 -13.60
CA MET A 87 2.82 5.07 -12.34
C MET A 87 3.31 4.24 -11.14
N GLY A 88 3.14 2.92 -11.19
CA GLY A 88 3.62 1.99 -10.16
C GLY A 88 5.14 2.04 -9.99
N GLU A 89 5.89 2.03 -11.08
CA GLU A 89 7.36 2.18 -11.07
C GLU A 89 7.80 3.49 -10.40
N THR A 90 7.12 4.60 -10.72
CA THR A 90 7.44 5.91 -10.13
C THR A 90 7.17 5.93 -8.62
N LEU A 91 6.02 5.41 -8.19
CA LEU A 91 5.68 5.27 -6.78
C LEU A 91 6.64 4.35 -6.03
N GLY A 92 7.03 3.24 -6.67
CA GLY A 92 8.03 2.33 -6.11
C GLY A 92 9.39 3.00 -5.90
N ALA A 93 9.82 3.82 -6.85
CA ALA A 93 11.07 4.59 -6.73
C ALA A 93 11.00 5.63 -5.59
N GLU A 94 9.88 6.34 -5.44
CA GLU A 94 9.65 7.26 -4.32
C GLU A 94 9.65 6.53 -2.97
N CYS A 95 8.98 5.37 -2.90
CA CYS A 95 8.97 4.53 -1.69
C CYS A 95 10.39 4.10 -1.29
N GLN A 96 11.21 3.70 -2.26
CA GLN A 96 12.60 3.32 -2.01
C GLN A 96 13.43 4.50 -1.52
N ALA A 97 13.29 5.69 -2.13
CA ALA A 97 13.97 6.90 -1.72
C ALA A 97 13.63 7.31 -0.27
N GLU A 98 12.40 7.06 0.13
CA GLU A 98 11.87 7.37 1.47
C GLU A 98 11.98 6.21 2.48
N ASN A 99 12.63 5.09 2.13
CA ASN A 99 12.74 3.89 2.97
C ASN A 99 11.38 3.30 3.39
N VAL A 100 10.39 3.37 2.52
CA VAL A 100 9.07 2.76 2.69
C VAL A 100 9.07 1.37 2.07
N SER A 101 8.72 0.35 2.85
CA SER A 101 8.72 -1.04 2.41
C SER A 101 7.39 -1.48 1.80
N ILE A 102 6.29 -0.88 2.24
CA ILE A 102 4.94 -1.24 1.78
C ILE A 102 4.14 0.03 1.55
N LEU A 103 3.68 0.23 0.33
CA LEU A 103 2.69 1.26 0.00
C LEU A 103 1.30 0.64 0.02
N LEU A 104 0.36 1.27 0.73
CA LEU A 104 -1.03 0.84 0.80
C LEU A 104 -1.79 1.32 -0.45
N GLY A 105 -1.68 0.56 -1.51
CA GLY A 105 -2.26 0.81 -2.82
C GLY A 105 -2.01 -0.37 -3.77
N PRO A 106 -2.71 -0.43 -4.92
CA PRO A 106 -3.87 0.39 -5.28
C PRO A 106 -5.14 0.00 -4.51
N ALA A 107 -6.13 0.89 -4.47
CA ALA A 107 -7.44 0.59 -3.88
C ALA A 107 -8.32 -0.17 -4.90
N VAL A 108 -8.57 -1.44 -4.62
CA VAL A 108 -9.19 -2.40 -5.56
C VAL A 108 -10.64 -2.77 -5.23
N ASN A 109 -11.28 -2.03 -4.34
CA ASN A 109 -12.70 -2.25 -4.08
C ASN A 109 -13.52 -2.02 -5.35
N ILE A 110 -14.52 -2.86 -5.56
CA ILE A 110 -15.43 -2.74 -6.69
C ILE A 110 -16.49 -1.67 -6.37
N LYS A 111 -16.72 -0.74 -7.29
CA LYS A 111 -17.73 0.32 -7.18
C LYS A 111 -19.14 -0.25 -7.32
N ARG A 112 -19.70 -0.75 -6.23
CA ARG A 112 -21.04 -1.39 -6.24
C ARG A 112 -22.19 -0.42 -6.03
N SER A 113 -21.93 0.74 -5.43
CA SER A 113 -22.94 1.76 -5.16
C SER A 113 -22.42 3.14 -5.57
N PRO A 114 -23.21 3.94 -6.29
CA PRO A 114 -22.83 5.31 -6.63
C PRO A 114 -22.78 6.24 -5.40
N LEU A 115 -23.40 5.84 -4.28
CA LEU A 115 -23.43 6.62 -3.05
C LEU A 115 -22.19 6.41 -2.16
N CYS A 116 -21.26 5.55 -2.57
CA CYS A 116 -20.02 5.34 -1.82
C CYS A 116 -19.09 6.56 -1.97
N GLY A 117 -18.82 7.27 -0.88
CA GLY A 117 -17.95 8.45 -0.86
C GLY A 117 -16.49 8.19 -1.24
N ARG A 118 -16.07 6.92 -1.29
CA ARG A 118 -14.71 6.50 -1.66
C ARG A 118 -14.58 6.03 -3.12
N ASN A 119 -15.62 6.16 -3.95
CA ASN A 119 -15.56 5.71 -5.36
C ASN A 119 -14.46 6.40 -6.18
N PHE A 120 -14.05 7.61 -5.80
CA PHE A 120 -12.98 8.34 -6.50
C PHE A 120 -11.63 7.62 -6.43
N GLU A 121 -11.36 6.88 -5.35
CA GLU A 121 -10.10 6.18 -5.13
C GLU A 121 -10.08 4.73 -5.64
N TYR A 122 -11.20 4.21 -6.13
CA TYR A 122 -11.30 2.86 -6.68
C TYR A 122 -11.20 2.87 -8.20
N LEU A 123 -10.63 1.81 -8.78
CA LEU A 123 -10.35 1.73 -10.21
C LEU A 123 -11.63 1.60 -11.05
N SER A 124 -12.50 0.62 -10.77
CA SER A 124 -13.65 0.34 -11.61
C SER A 124 -14.79 -0.37 -10.87
N GLU A 125 -15.98 -0.37 -11.49
CA GLU A 125 -17.07 -1.29 -11.17
C GLU A 125 -16.88 -2.65 -11.84
N ASP A 126 -16.11 -2.71 -12.94
CA ASP A 126 -15.75 -3.94 -13.63
C ASP A 126 -14.53 -4.59 -12.96
N PRO A 127 -14.67 -5.81 -12.39
CA PRO A 127 -13.57 -6.52 -11.74
C PRO A 127 -12.45 -6.89 -12.71
N TYR A 128 -12.74 -7.10 -13.99
CA TYR A 128 -11.71 -7.40 -14.99
C TYR A 128 -10.81 -6.18 -15.22
N LEU A 129 -11.39 -5.02 -15.48
CA LEU A 129 -10.63 -3.77 -15.64
C LEU A 129 -9.85 -3.43 -14.38
N ALA A 130 -10.50 -3.50 -13.20
CA ALA A 130 -9.84 -3.25 -11.92
C ALA A 130 -8.64 -4.18 -11.71
N GLY A 131 -8.80 -5.46 -12.00
CA GLY A 131 -7.72 -6.45 -11.88
C GLY A 131 -6.56 -6.21 -12.84
N ARG A 132 -6.85 -5.85 -14.10
CA ARG A 132 -5.81 -5.54 -15.10
C ARG A 132 -4.99 -4.31 -14.72
N MET A 133 -5.67 -3.23 -14.34
CA MET A 133 -5.04 -1.96 -13.95
C MET A 133 -4.24 -2.13 -12.65
N ALA A 134 -4.82 -2.79 -11.64
CA ALA A 134 -4.13 -3.05 -10.37
C ALA A 134 -2.90 -3.94 -10.55
N SER A 135 -2.99 -4.98 -11.39
CA SER A 135 -1.85 -5.86 -11.67
C SER A 135 -0.68 -5.13 -12.32
N ALA A 136 -0.95 -4.19 -13.22
CA ALA A 136 0.08 -3.35 -13.82
C ALA A 136 0.72 -2.40 -12.79
N TYR A 137 -0.10 -1.75 -11.97
CA TYR A 137 0.39 -0.87 -10.90
C TYR A 137 1.30 -1.57 -9.88
N ILE A 138 1.09 -2.85 -9.59
CA ILE A 138 1.84 -3.62 -8.57
C ILE A 138 3.16 -4.16 -9.09
N ARG A 139 3.33 -4.35 -10.40
CA ARG A 139 4.56 -4.93 -11.00
C ARG A 139 5.73 -3.97 -10.98
#